data_86b0eb6e59d59156d600d3d8940bbfed
#
_entry.id   86b0eb6e59d59156d600d3d8940bbfed
#
_cell.length_a   1.000
_cell.length_b   1.000
_cell.length_c   1.000
_cell.angle_alpha   90.00
_cell.angle_beta   90.00
_cell.angle_gamma   90.00
#
_symmetry.space_group_name_H-M   'P 1'
#
loop_
_entity.id
_entity.type
_entity.pdbx_description
1 polymer ?
#
loop_
_entity_poly.entity_id
_entity_poly.type
_entity_poly.pdbx_seq_one_letter_code
_entity_poly.pdbx_strand_id
1 'polypeptide(L)'
;LLFLTANIINADYYQLGDFVENFGAQICVNDSGDENWEYNSQGNNNVIFLSIFATWWGGCQSEAPYLEEIHQQYINENVIIISAGKSWGAPYTCEEWATTFGLSFPILDDESDSLSSIFGNSIPHNVVIDGNGQVIYTSPGHNLDPITEAIEEGLNTIIPDFDNDGVLDNVDNCVDIYNPEQIDTDLDNIGDECDNCDNLNIFIDENIYGEIDSLNNFTIDIFDLLTLVDIITSNDIENCGFYIGDITNDGLVNVFDVIALSQIILYNR
;
A
#
# COMPACT_ATOMS: atom_id res chain seq x y z
N LEU A 1 -10.53 -17.71 -49.33
CA LEU A 1 -11.57 -17.17 -48.45
C LEU A 1 -11.05 -17.23 -47.02
N LEU A 2 -10.55 -16.12 -46.51
CA LEU A 2 -10.18 -15.98 -45.11
C LEU A 2 -11.48 -15.67 -44.34
N PHE A 3 -11.90 -16.59 -43.48
CA PHE A 3 -12.93 -16.28 -42.49
C PHE A 3 -12.27 -15.51 -41.36
N LEU A 4 -12.45 -14.19 -41.35
CA LEU A 4 -12.29 -13.37 -40.16
C LEU A 4 -13.42 -13.73 -39.21
N THR A 5 -13.14 -14.58 -38.22
CA THR A 5 -14.01 -14.68 -37.04
C THR A 5 -13.84 -13.38 -36.27
N ALA A 6 -14.83 -12.50 -36.34
CA ALA A 6 -14.96 -11.41 -35.40
C ALA A 6 -15.15 -12.06 -34.02
N ASN A 7 -14.12 -11.98 -33.17
CA ASN A 7 -14.33 -12.19 -31.74
C ASN A 7 -15.26 -11.06 -31.29
N ILE A 8 -16.50 -11.40 -31.02
CA ILE A 8 -17.38 -10.56 -30.21
C ILE A 8 -16.69 -10.55 -28.85
N ILE A 9 -16.02 -9.46 -28.52
CA ILE A 9 -15.60 -9.20 -27.15
C ILE A 9 -16.92 -8.95 -26.43
N ASN A 10 -17.49 -9.99 -25.82
CA ASN A 10 -18.41 -9.78 -24.72
C ASN A 10 -17.57 -9.01 -23.68
N ALA A 11 -18.04 -7.88 -23.21
CA ALA A 11 -17.49 -7.28 -22.01
C ALA A 11 -17.77 -8.28 -20.88
N ASP A 12 -16.77 -9.10 -20.59
CA ASP A 12 -16.88 -10.03 -19.48
C ASP A 12 -16.74 -9.21 -18.21
N TYR A 13 -17.71 -9.36 -17.29
CA TYR A 13 -17.60 -8.78 -15.96
C TYR A 13 -16.35 -9.33 -15.25
N TYR A 14 -15.79 -8.57 -14.33
CA TYR A 14 -14.76 -9.07 -13.43
C TYR A 14 -15.24 -10.33 -12.72
N GLN A 15 -14.41 -11.36 -12.77
CA GLN A 15 -14.65 -12.66 -12.16
C GLN A 15 -13.78 -12.83 -10.93
N LEU A 16 -14.09 -13.83 -10.12
CA LEU A 16 -13.25 -14.24 -9.00
C LEU A 16 -11.81 -14.47 -9.47
N GLY A 17 -10.86 -13.78 -8.87
CA GLY A 17 -9.43 -13.85 -9.17
C GLY A 17 -8.92 -12.80 -10.17
N ASP A 18 -9.80 -12.04 -10.83
CA ASP A 18 -9.39 -10.94 -11.71
C ASP A 18 -8.86 -9.76 -10.89
N PHE A 19 -7.89 -9.04 -11.45
CA PHE A 19 -7.42 -7.77 -10.90
C PHE A 19 -8.16 -6.61 -11.55
N VAL A 20 -8.63 -5.67 -10.72
CA VAL A 20 -9.38 -4.52 -11.21
C VAL A 20 -8.43 -3.45 -11.77
N GLU A 21 -8.86 -2.80 -12.84
CA GLU A 21 -8.29 -1.52 -13.27
C GLU A 21 -8.93 -0.37 -12.48
N ASN A 22 -8.47 0.89 -12.68
CA ASN A 22 -9.11 2.03 -12.04
C ASN A 22 -10.57 2.11 -12.44
N PHE A 23 -11.43 2.26 -11.47
CA PHE A 23 -12.86 2.48 -11.65
C PHE A 23 -13.37 3.53 -10.65
N GLY A 24 -14.49 4.12 -10.94
CA GLY A 24 -15.09 5.12 -10.05
C GLY A 24 -16.36 5.70 -10.66
N ALA A 25 -17.01 6.54 -9.87
CA ALA A 25 -18.18 7.29 -10.29
C ALA A 25 -18.39 8.52 -9.40
N GLN A 26 -19.29 9.39 -9.83
CA GLN A 26 -19.68 10.55 -9.03
C GLN A 26 -20.34 10.12 -7.72
N ILE A 27 -19.93 10.74 -6.62
CA ILE A 27 -20.58 10.55 -5.31
C ILE A 27 -21.85 11.38 -5.28
N CYS A 28 -22.98 10.77 -5.00
CA CYS A 28 -24.23 11.49 -4.91
C CYS A 28 -24.60 11.87 -3.47
N VAL A 29 -24.08 11.17 -2.47
CA VAL A 29 -24.28 11.47 -1.04
C VAL A 29 -23.18 10.84 -0.19
N ASN A 30 -22.95 11.41 1.00
CA ASN A 30 -21.94 11.00 1.97
C ASN A 30 -20.50 11.14 1.40
N ASP A 31 -20.26 12.23 0.68
CA ASP A 31 -18.92 12.59 0.26
C ASP A 31 -18.05 13.03 1.46
N SER A 32 -16.75 12.87 1.33
CA SER A 32 -15.72 13.38 2.26
C SER A 32 -15.18 14.76 1.82
N GLY A 33 -15.82 15.39 0.82
CA GLY A 33 -15.37 16.62 0.17
C GLY A 33 -14.96 16.42 -1.29
N ASP A 34 -14.97 15.19 -1.78
CA ASP A 34 -14.68 14.83 -3.17
C ASP A 34 -15.96 14.68 -3.98
N GLU A 35 -15.98 15.15 -5.23
CA GLU A 35 -17.11 14.96 -6.13
C GLU A 35 -17.20 13.55 -6.72
N ASN A 36 -16.07 12.86 -6.81
CA ASN A 36 -15.96 11.51 -7.37
C ASN A 36 -15.21 10.58 -6.41
N TRP A 37 -15.58 9.32 -6.40
CA TRP A 37 -14.82 8.24 -5.80
C TRP A 37 -14.06 7.49 -6.90
N GLU A 38 -12.75 7.26 -6.68
CA GLU A 38 -11.86 6.60 -7.63
C GLU A 38 -11.01 5.56 -6.91
N TYR A 39 -10.94 4.33 -7.44
CA TYR A 39 -10.20 3.22 -6.82
C TYR A 39 -8.72 3.54 -6.62
N ASN A 40 -8.04 4.08 -7.64
CA ASN A 40 -6.60 4.34 -7.57
C ASN A 40 -6.19 5.38 -6.50
N SER A 41 -7.08 6.30 -6.15
CA SER A 41 -6.78 7.36 -5.19
C SER A 41 -7.33 7.11 -3.79
N GLN A 42 -8.40 6.32 -3.67
CA GLN A 42 -9.13 6.15 -2.41
C GLN A 42 -9.26 4.68 -2.00
N GLY A 43 -9.16 3.74 -2.96
CA GLY A 43 -9.39 2.31 -2.73
C GLY A 43 -8.13 1.48 -2.60
N ASN A 44 -6.99 1.99 -3.08
CA ASN A 44 -5.74 1.24 -3.09
C ASN A 44 -5.32 0.85 -1.66
N ASN A 45 -4.81 -0.37 -1.50
CA ASN A 45 -4.45 -0.96 -0.20
C ASN A 45 -5.59 -0.96 0.85
N ASN A 46 -6.84 -0.99 0.38
CA ASN A 46 -8.02 -1.22 1.22
C ASN A 46 -8.83 -2.37 0.67
N VAL A 47 -9.54 -3.07 1.52
CA VAL A 47 -10.60 -3.99 1.09
C VAL A 47 -11.81 -3.16 0.67
N ILE A 48 -12.26 -3.35 -0.56
CA ILE A 48 -13.44 -2.64 -1.07
C ILE A 48 -14.63 -3.59 -1.08
N PHE A 49 -15.70 -3.20 -0.41
CA PHE A 49 -16.99 -3.84 -0.58
C PHE A 49 -17.89 -2.93 -1.40
N LEU A 50 -18.17 -3.32 -2.63
CA LEU A 50 -19.07 -2.64 -3.58
C LEU A 50 -20.41 -3.38 -3.68
N SER A 51 -21.53 -2.69 -3.41
CA SER A 51 -22.88 -3.18 -3.66
C SER A 51 -23.55 -2.38 -4.77
N ILE A 52 -23.96 -3.04 -5.85
CA ILE A 52 -24.68 -2.45 -6.96
C ILE A 52 -26.17 -2.69 -6.77
N PHE A 53 -26.98 -1.63 -6.82
CA PHE A 53 -28.39 -1.71 -6.48
C PHE A 53 -29.30 -0.84 -7.36
N ALA A 54 -30.58 -1.10 -7.28
CA ALA A 54 -31.62 -0.20 -7.82
C ALA A 54 -32.68 0.10 -6.74
N THR A 55 -33.12 1.35 -6.68
CA THR A 55 -34.01 1.84 -5.60
C THR A 55 -35.36 1.15 -5.53
N TRP A 56 -35.88 0.70 -6.66
CA TRP A 56 -37.20 0.05 -6.77
C TRP A 56 -37.22 -1.43 -6.39
N TRP A 57 -36.04 -2.08 -6.26
CA TRP A 57 -35.98 -3.51 -5.99
C TRP A 57 -36.04 -3.84 -4.50
N GLY A 58 -37.06 -4.59 -4.09
CA GLY A 58 -37.28 -4.92 -2.68
C GLY A 58 -36.11 -5.69 -2.03
N GLY A 59 -35.33 -6.47 -2.80
CA GLY A 59 -34.12 -7.14 -2.32
C GLY A 59 -33.06 -6.13 -1.90
N CYS A 60 -32.83 -5.07 -2.70
CA CYS A 60 -31.89 -4.01 -2.37
C CYS A 60 -32.37 -3.19 -1.15
N GLN A 61 -33.67 -2.92 -1.05
CA GLN A 61 -34.25 -2.24 0.11
C GLN A 61 -34.08 -3.06 1.40
N SER A 62 -34.14 -4.38 1.31
CA SER A 62 -33.93 -5.28 2.46
C SER A 62 -32.46 -5.38 2.85
N GLU A 63 -31.55 -5.27 1.88
CA GLU A 63 -30.10 -5.36 2.10
C GLU A 63 -29.52 -4.07 2.68
N ALA A 64 -29.99 -2.91 2.27
CA ALA A 64 -29.42 -1.60 2.61
C ALA A 64 -29.09 -1.41 4.10
N PRO A 65 -29.94 -1.74 5.09
CA PRO A 65 -29.59 -1.61 6.50
C PRO A 65 -28.40 -2.47 6.93
N TYR A 66 -28.21 -3.63 6.30
CA TYR A 66 -27.10 -4.52 6.62
C TYR A 66 -25.77 -4.02 6.05
N LEU A 67 -25.79 -3.29 4.93
CA LEU A 67 -24.61 -2.62 4.42
C LEU A 67 -24.09 -1.58 5.44
N GLU A 68 -24.98 -0.87 6.11
CA GLU A 68 -24.61 0.04 7.18
C GLU A 68 -24.09 -0.71 8.41
N GLU A 69 -24.66 -1.86 8.77
CA GLU A 69 -24.12 -2.69 9.86
C GLU A 69 -22.69 -3.14 9.56
N ILE A 70 -22.40 -3.60 8.34
CA ILE A 70 -21.05 -3.95 7.90
C ILE A 70 -20.15 -2.71 7.94
N HIS A 71 -20.60 -1.57 7.43
CA HIS A 71 -19.83 -0.33 7.47
C HIS A 71 -19.42 0.05 8.90
N GLN A 72 -20.34 0.02 9.84
CA GLN A 72 -20.06 0.33 11.24
C GLN A 72 -19.15 -0.71 11.91
N GLN A 73 -19.21 -1.98 11.49
CA GLN A 73 -18.33 -3.03 12.00
C GLN A 73 -16.86 -2.77 11.61
N TYR A 74 -16.61 -2.32 10.40
CA TYR A 74 -15.25 -2.14 9.86
C TYR A 74 -14.81 -0.68 9.76
N ILE A 75 -15.51 0.27 10.39
CA ILE A 75 -15.26 1.73 10.23
C ILE A 75 -13.84 2.19 10.66
N ASN A 76 -13.14 1.39 11.47
CA ASN A 76 -11.79 1.66 11.95
C ASN A 76 -10.75 0.70 11.33
N GLU A 77 -11.14 -0.04 10.30
CA GLU A 77 -10.28 -0.99 9.61
C GLU A 77 -10.01 -0.48 8.18
N ASN A 78 -9.04 -1.08 7.51
CA ASN A 78 -8.76 -0.77 6.11
C ASN A 78 -9.81 -1.40 5.17
N VAL A 79 -11.08 -1.07 5.40
CA VAL A 79 -12.24 -1.53 4.63
C VAL A 79 -13.07 -0.34 4.20
N ILE A 80 -13.32 -0.22 2.91
CA ILE A 80 -14.17 0.83 2.34
C ILE A 80 -15.44 0.19 1.80
N ILE A 81 -16.57 0.60 2.35
CA ILE A 81 -17.89 0.23 1.84
C ILE A 81 -18.36 1.34 0.90
N ILE A 82 -18.75 0.96 -0.30
CA ILE A 82 -19.39 1.85 -1.27
C ILE A 82 -20.61 1.14 -1.87
N SER A 83 -21.59 1.90 -2.28
CA SER A 83 -22.66 1.35 -3.09
C SER A 83 -22.91 2.18 -4.35
N ALA A 84 -23.24 1.50 -5.44
CA ALA A 84 -23.50 2.11 -6.75
C ALA A 84 -24.98 1.95 -7.09
N GLY A 85 -25.70 3.07 -7.09
CA GLY A 85 -27.15 3.09 -7.26
C GLY A 85 -27.58 3.56 -8.62
N LYS A 86 -28.68 3.00 -9.08
CA LYS A 86 -29.34 3.41 -10.32
C LYS A 86 -30.86 3.48 -10.17
N SER A 87 -31.49 4.12 -11.16
CA SER A 87 -32.96 4.33 -11.19
C SER A 87 -33.44 5.26 -10.08
N TRP A 88 -32.79 6.42 -9.99
CA TRP A 88 -33.18 7.47 -9.04
C TRP A 88 -34.56 8.06 -9.30
N GLY A 89 -35.18 8.56 -8.24
CA GLY A 89 -36.45 9.27 -8.30
C GLY A 89 -37.72 8.42 -8.22
N ALA A 90 -37.61 7.09 -8.28
CA ALA A 90 -38.76 6.20 -8.11
C ALA A 90 -38.37 4.82 -7.55
N PRO A 91 -38.53 4.54 -6.25
CA PRO A 91 -39.27 5.39 -5.29
C PRO A 91 -38.40 6.40 -4.53
N TYR A 92 -37.05 6.38 -4.66
CA TYR A 92 -36.15 7.21 -3.88
C TYR A 92 -35.19 7.99 -4.78
N THR A 93 -34.87 9.23 -4.43
CA THR A 93 -33.65 9.92 -4.85
C THR A 93 -32.45 9.29 -4.10
N CYS A 94 -31.22 9.68 -4.45
CA CYS A 94 -30.04 9.21 -3.74
C CYS A 94 -30.07 9.63 -2.25
N GLU A 95 -30.38 10.90 -1.98
CA GLU A 95 -30.45 11.43 -0.62
C GLU A 95 -31.61 10.79 0.19
N GLU A 96 -32.75 10.54 -0.46
CA GLU A 96 -33.87 9.85 0.18
C GLU A 96 -33.50 8.39 0.50
N TRP A 97 -32.74 7.72 -0.38
CA TRP A 97 -32.24 6.38 -0.13
C TRP A 97 -31.33 6.33 1.09
N ALA A 98 -30.28 7.15 1.11
CA ALA A 98 -29.35 7.22 2.23
C ALA A 98 -30.08 7.52 3.56
N THR A 99 -30.97 8.52 3.55
CA THR A 99 -31.72 8.94 4.74
C THR A 99 -32.70 7.87 5.22
N THR A 100 -33.41 7.22 4.29
CA THR A 100 -34.41 6.20 4.62
C THR A 100 -33.81 4.98 5.28
N PHE A 101 -32.65 4.53 4.79
CA PHE A 101 -31.95 3.33 5.27
C PHE A 101 -30.82 3.63 6.26
N GLY A 102 -30.58 4.91 6.58
CA GLY A 102 -29.60 5.35 7.57
C GLY A 102 -28.14 5.11 7.14
N LEU A 103 -27.85 5.18 5.83
CA LEU A 103 -26.54 4.90 5.28
C LEU A 103 -25.58 6.07 5.48
N SER A 104 -24.36 5.79 5.95
CA SER A 104 -23.35 6.81 6.22
C SER A 104 -22.09 6.70 5.35
N PHE A 105 -21.96 5.65 4.56
CA PHE A 105 -20.88 5.45 3.58
C PHE A 105 -21.21 6.07 2.21
N PRO A 106 -20.20 6.29 1.32
CA PRO A 106 -20.40 6.90 0.01
C PRO A 106 -21.34 6.10 -0.89
N ILE A 107 -22.30 6.80 -1.49
CA ILE A 107 -23.19 6.24 -2.51
C ILE A 107 -22.87 6.89 -3.85
N LEU A 108 -22.56 6.07 -4.83
CA LEU A 108 -22.14 6.47 -6.17
C LEU A 108 -23.33 6.45 -7.14
N ASP A 109 -23.30 7.36 -8.10
CA ASP A 109 -24.27 7.41 -9.20
C ASP A 109 -23.85 6.48 -10.35
N ASP A 110 -24.59 5.41 -10.56
CA ASP A 110 -24.41 4.47 -11.66
C ASP A 110 -25.56 4.49 -12.68
N GLU A 111 -26.24 5.62 -12.86
CA GLU A 111 -27.27 5.79 -13.89
C GLU A 111 -26.75 5.53 -15.32
N SER A 112 -25.44 5.71 -15.53
CA SER A 112 -24.76 5.43 -16.80
C SER A 112 -24.36 3.96 -17.00
N ASP A 113 -24.63 3.09 -16.02
CA ASP A 113 -24.18 1.69 -15.98
C ASP A 113 -22.64 1.55 -16.04
N SER A 114 -21.88 2.52 -15.60
CA SER A 114 -20.41 2.50 -15.65
C SER A 114 -19.82 1.40 -14.79
N LEU A 115 -20.32 1.22 -13.57
CA LEU A 115 -19.89 0.19 -12.62
C LEU A 115 -20.61 -1.15 -12.85
N SER A 116 -21.92 -1.13 -13.05
CA SER A 116 -22.67 -2.34 -13.30
C SER A 116 -22.29 -3.05 -14.59
N SER A 117 -21.77 -2.32 -15.58
CA SER A 117 -21.28 -2.93 -16.84
C SER A 117 -19.96 -3.68 -16.71
N ILE A 118 -19.17 -3.43 -15.66
CA ILE A 118 -17.88 -4.10 -15.43
C ILE A 118 -17.89 -5.08 -14.26
N PHE A 119 -18.77 -4.89 -13.28
CA PHE A 119 -18.87 -5.78 -12.11
C PHE A 119 -20.06 -6.74 -12.16
N GLY A 120 -21.17 -6.37 -12.78
CA GLY A 120 -22.35 -7.24 -12.92
C GLY A 120 -23.66 -6.48 -12.95
N ASN A 121 -24.58 -6.86 -13.84
CA ASN A 121 -25.87 -6.21 -14.06
C ASN A 121 -27.02 -6.75 -13.19
N SER A 122 -26.81 -7.78 -12.39
CA SER A 122 -27.80 -8.26 -11.42
C SER A 122 -27.96 -7.28 -10.28
N ILE A 123 -29.11 -7.24 -9.65
CA ILE A 123 -29.39 -6.38 -8.48
C ILE A 123 -30.09 -7.16 -7.37
N PRO A 124 -29.61 -7.06 -6.10
CA PRO A 124 -28.30 -6.52 -5.76
C PRO A 124 -27.19 -7.38 -6.34
N HIS A 125 -26.01 -6.75 -6.57
CA HIS A 125 -24.80 -7.47 -6.95
C HIS A 125 -23.67 -7.00 -6.04
N ASN A 126 -23.02 -7.93 -5.37
CA ASN A 126 -22.04 -7.67 -4.34
C ASN A 126 -20.67 -8.17 -4.75
N VAL A 127 -19.65 -7.31 -4.58
CA VAL A 127 -18.25 -7.57 -4.95
C VAL A 127 -17.36 -7.20 -3.78
N VAL A 128 -16.40 -8.07 -3.44
CA VAL A 128 -15.31 -7.74 -2.53
C VAL A 128 -13.99 -7.81 -3.30
N ILE A 129 -13.21 -6.75 -3.18
CA ILE A 129 -11.88 -6.60 -3.77
C ILE A 129 -10.90 -6.50 -2.62
N ASP A 130 -9.81 -7.26 -2.65
CA ASP A 130 -8.79 -7.26 -1.62
C ASP A 130 -7.83 -6.06 -1.72
N GLY A 131 -6.91 -5.93 -0.77
CA GLY A 131 -5.93 -4.84 -0.73
C GLY A 131 -4.97 -4.80 -1.91
N ASN A 132 -4.82 -5.90 -2.64
CA ASN A 132 -4.01 -5.98 -3.86
C ASN A 132 -4.81 -5.67 -5.14
N GLY A 133 -6.11 -5.40 -5.03
CA GLY A 133 -6.99 -5.15 -6.16
C GLY A 133 -7.55 -6.41 -6.82
N GLN A 134 -7.49 -7.57 -6.16
CA GLN A 134 -8.06 -8.80 -6.69
C GLN A 134 -9.50 -8.97 -6.25
N VAL A 135 -10.40 -9.34 -7.17
CA VAL A 135 -11.78 -9.71 -6.85
C VAL A 135 -11.78 -11.06 -6.15
N ILE A 136 -12.09 -11.06 -4.86
CA ILE A 136 -12.14 -12.25 -4.00
C ILE A 136 -13.56 -12.74 -3.71
N TYR A 137 -14.57 -11.91 -4.01
CA TYR A 137 -15.97 -12.29 -3.97
C TYR A 137 -16.75 -11.52 -5.03
N THR A 138 -17.65 -12.22 -5.73
CA THR A 138 -18.63 -11.60 -6.64
C THR A 138 -19.85 -12.49 -6.73
N SER A 139 -21.02 -11.96 -6.43
CA SER A 139 -22.27 -12.73 -6.47
C SER A 139 -23.49 -11.84 -6.61
N PRO A 140 -24.48 -12.25 -7.41
CA PRO A 140 -25.81 -11.64 -7.35
C PRO A 140 -26.55 -12.06 -6.08
N GLY A 141 -27.37 -11.16 -5.59
CA GLY A 141 -28.28 -11.43 -4.46
C GLY A 141 -27.69 -11.10 -3.11
N HIS A 142 -28.53 -11.29 -2.10
CA HIS A 142 -28.29 -10.91 -0.72
C HIS A 142 -27.81 -12.15 0.07
N ASN A 143 -26.51 -12.22 0.33
CA ASN A 143 -25.92 -13.24 1.18
C ASN A 143 -24.74 -12.64 1.96
N LEU A 144 -24.95 -12.30 3.24
CA LEU A 144 -24.00 -11.54 4.05
C LEU A 144 -22.85 -12.39 4.58
N ASP A 145 -23.09 -13.65 4.96
CA ASP A 145 -22.04 -14.47 5.58
C ASP A 145 -20.80 -14.60 4.70
N PRO A 146 -20.91 -14.97 3.39
CA PRO A 146 -19.74 -15.01 2.51
C PRO A 146 -19.11 -13.63 2.22
N ILE A 147 -19.87 -12.53 2.31
CA ILE A 147 -19.33 -11.18 2.15
C ILE A 147 -18.42 -10.84 3.33
N THR A 148 -18.87 -11.09 4.55
CA THR A 148 -18.07 -10.85 5.75
C THR A 148 -16.82 -11.74 5.76
N GLU A 149 -16.95 -13.02 5.40
CA GLU A 149 -15.79 -13.92 5.27
C GLU A 149 -14.78 -13.40 4.23
N ALA A 150 -15.24 -12.88 3.09
CA ALA A 150 -14.37 -12.32 2.07
C ALA A 150 -13.69 -11.01 2.53
N ILE A 151 -14.39 -10.15 3.29
CA ILE A 151 -13.78 -8.95 3.88
C ILE A 151 -12.66 -9.34 4.84
N GLU A 152 -12.89 -10.32 5.73
CA GLU A 152 -11.87 -10.82 6.65
C GLU A 152 -10.67 -11.47 5.92
N GLU A 153 -10.91 -12.18 4.82
CA GLU A 153 -9.85 -12.72 3.97
C GLU A 153 -9.04 -11.58 3.32
N GLY A 154 -9.73 -10.57 2.78
CA GLY A 154 -9.12 -9.40 2.16
C GLY A 154 -8.24 -8.59 3.12
N LEU A 155 -8.63 -8.46 4.38
CA LEU A 155 -7.84 -7.75 5.39
C LEU A 155 -6.44 -8.37 5.61
N ASN A 156 -6.27 -9.67 5.36
CA ASN A 156 -4.96 -10.32 5.45
C ASN A 156 -4.02 -9.94 4.28
N THR A 157 -4.50 -9.23 3.27
CA THR A 157 -3.70 -8.76 2.13
C THR A 157 -3.24 -7.31 2.30
N ILE A 158 -3.72 -6.62 3.33
CA ILE A 158 -3.36 -5.23 3.60
C ILE A 158 -1.93 -5.16 4.11
N ILE A 159 -1.14 -4.33 3.46
CA ILE A 159 0.23 -4.04 3.88
C ILE A 159 0.18 -2.84 4.84
N PRO A 160 0.76 -2.93 6.03
CA PRO A 160 0.78 -1.82 6.97
C PRO A 160 1.52 -0.59 6.41
N ASP A 161 1.20 0.56 6.96
CA ASP A 161 1.93 1.82 6.89
C ASP A 161 2.01 2.32 8.34
N PHE A 162 3.09 1.95 9.02
CA PHE A 162 3.19 2.05 10.48
C PHE A 162 3.26 3.49 10.98
N ASP A 163 3.99 4.35 10.26
CA ASP A 163 4.17 5.75 10.63
C ASP A 163 3.19 6.71 9.92
N ASN A 164 2.36 6.16 9.01
CA ASN A 164 1.33 6.87 8.24
C ASN A 164 1.88 7.99 7.35
N ASP A 165 3.01 7.77 6.72
CA ASP A 165 3.62 8.73 5.81
C ASP A 165 3.16 8.59 4.35
N GLY A 166 2.39 7.53 4.06
CA GLY A 166 1.85 7.20 2.73
C GLY A 166 2.72 6.22 1.94
N VAL A 167 3.79 5.72 2.52
CA VAL A 167 4.64 4.66 1.98
C VAL A 167 4.41 3.38 2.79
N LEU A 168 4.14 2.26 2.11
CA LEU A 168 3.84 1.01 2.81
C LEU A 168 5.11 0.37 3.39
N ASP A 169 5.03 -0.24 4.57
CA ASP A 169 6.18 -0.82 5.30
C ASP A 169 7.12 -1.69 4.46
N ASN A 170 6.59 -2.38 3.45
CA ASN A 170 7.39 -3.28 2.61
C ASN A 170 8.26 -2.58 1.56
N VAL A 171 8.08 -1.29 1.37
CA VAL A 171 8.86 -0.44 0.42
C VAL A 171 9.36 0.83 1.08
N ASP A 172 9.06 1.01 2.37
CA ASP A 172 9.49 2.13 3.17
C ASP A 172 10.93 1.93 3.66
N ASN A 173 11.75 2.93 3.46
CA ASN A 173 13.15 2.92 3.90
C ASN A 173 13.33 3.43 5.34
N CYS A 174 12.23 3.89 6.00
CA CYS A 174 12.19 4.28 7.43
C CYS A 174 10.87 3.90 8.10
N VAL A 175 10.52 2.63 8.14
CA VAL A 175 9.21 2.07 8.56
C VAL A 175 8.57 2.71 9.82
N ASP A 176 9.36 3.20 10.75
CA ASP A 176 8.89 3.75 12.04
C ASP A 176 8.96 5.30 12.10
N ILE A 177 9.42 5.97 11.03
CA ILE A 177 9.69 7.42 11.02
C ILE A 177 9.16 8.08 9.76
N TYR A 178 8.17 8.95 9.92
CA TYR A 178 7.50 9.69 8.86
C TYR A 178 8.47 10.37 7.88
N ASN A 179 8.62 9.84 6.67
CA ASN A 179 9.52 10.34 5.63
C ASN A 179 8.97 10.15 4.19
N PRO A 180 7.82 10.74 3.84
CA PRO A 180 7.08 10.48 2.60
C PRO A 180 7.87 10.74 1.31
N GLU A 181 8.98 11.49 1.40
CA GLU A 181 9.87 11.74 0.26
C GLU A 181 10.89 10.63 0.03
N GLN A 182 11.04 9.68 0.98
CA GLN A 182 11.90 8.49 0.89
C GLN A 182 13.33 8.81 0.45
N ILE A 183 13.88 9.92 0.97
CA ILE A 183 15.23 10.35 0.65
C ILE A 183 16.22 9.36 1.27
N ASP A 184 17.17 8.90 0.46
CA ASP A 184 18.27 8.01 0.82
C ASP A 184 19.50 8.52 0.06
N THR A 185 20.30 9.32 0.76
CA THR A 185 21.39 10.07 0.14
C THR A 185 22.58 9.18 -0.22
N ASP A 186 22.82 8.14 0.55
CA ASP A 186 23.96 7.25 0.34
C ASP A 186 23.59 5.92 -0.36
N LEU A 187 22.29 5.69 -0.60
CA LEU A 187 21.74 4.55 -1.36
C LEU A 187 21.98 3.19 -0.70
N ASP A 188 21.94 3.13 0.62
CA ASP A 188 22.05 1.88 1.37
C ASP A 188 20.71 1.22 1.71
N ASN A 189 19.60 1.85 1.30
CA ASN A 189 18.19 1.48 1.53
C ASN A 189 17.69 1.79 2.96
N ILE A 190 18.40 2.61 3.71
CA ILE A 190 17.93 3.23 4.95
C ILE A 190 17.69 4.71 4.61
N GLY A 191 16.52 5.24 4.95
CA GLY A 191 16.22 6.64 4.64
C GLY A 191 16.94 7.62 5.55
N ASP A 192 17.27 8.80 5.02
CA ASP A 192 18.00 9.86 5.73
C ASP A 192 17.42 10.20 7.11
N GLU A 193 16.10 10.12 7.26
CA GLU A 193 15.41 10.48 8.51
C GLU A 193 15.61 9.43 9.64
N CYS A 194 15.88 8.18 9.30
CA CYS A 194 16.14 7.09 10.25
C CYS A 194 17.59 6.60 10.20
N ASP A 195 18.38 7.07 9.24
CA ASP A 195 19.79 6.74 9.14
C ASP A 195 20.65 7.69 9.97
N ASN A 196 21.27 7.15 11.00
CA ASN A 196 22.28 7.89 11.78
C ASN A 196 23.59 8.09 11.03
N CYS A 197 23.72 7.43 9.87
CA CYS A 197 24.94 7.39 9.07
C CYS A 197 24.78 8.03 7.69
N ASP A 198 23.79 8.87 7.50
CA ASP A 198 23.55 9.65 6.29
C ASP A 198 24.74 10.57 5.94
N ASN A 199 25.79 10.03 5.38
CA ASN A 199 27.04 10.72 5.14
C ASN A 199 27.56 10.62 3.71
N LEU A 200 26.66 10.70 2.72
CA LEU A 200 27.07 10.92 1.32
C LEU A 200 27.99 9.83 0.76
N ASN A 201 27.75 8.58 1.10
CA ASN A 201 28.57 7.43 0.63
C ASN A 201 30.08 7.57 0.95
N ILE A 202 30.44 8.30 2.02
CA ILE A 202 31.85 8.40 2.43
C ILE A 202 32.28 7.24 3.31
N PHE A 203 31.33 6.56 3.97
CA PHE A 203 31.57 5.35 4.72
C PHE A 203 31.34 4.15 3.80
N ILE A 204 32.38 3.62 3.21
CA ILE A 204 32.40 2.40 2.43
C ILE A 204 33.27 1.36 3.12
N ASP A 205 33.18 0.13 2.67
CA ASP A 205 34.04 -0.94 3.19
C ASP A 205 35.49 -0.46 3.33
N GLU A 206 36.02 -0.58 4.56
CA GLU A 206 37.39 -0.21 4.92
C GLU A 206 37.68 1.29 5.11
N ASN A 207 36.83 2.21 4.59
CA ASN A 207 36.96 3.65 4.83
C ASN A 207 36.16 4.07 6.09
N ILE A 208 36.64 3.65 7.25
CA ILE A 208 35.93 3.75 8.54
C ILE A 208 35.95 5.18 9.10
N TYR A 209 36.97 5.97 8.74
CA TYR A 209 37.07 7.36 9.12
C TYR A 209 36.18 8.26 8.26
N GLY A 210 35.78 7.80 7.07
CA GLY A 210 34.85 8.52 6.19
C GLY A 210 35.49 9.69 5.43
N GLU A 211 36.77 9.63 5.14
CA GLU A 211 37.47 10.71 4.43
C GLU A 211 37.57 10.44 2.93
N ILE A 212 37.55 11.51 2.15
CA ILE A 212 37.77 11.51 0.72
C ILE A 212 38.91 12.43 0.32
N ASP A 213 39.63 12.10 -0.74
CA ASP A 213 40.67 12.95 -1.27
C ASP A 213 40.12 14.14 -2.09
N SER A 214 41.00 15.03 -2.54
CA SER A 214 40.64 16.21 -3.35
C SER A 214 40.03 15.88 -4.73
N LEU A 215 39.99 14.61 -5.12
CA LEU A 215 39.42 14.07 -6.36
C LEU A 215 38.13 13.29 -6.12
N ASN A 216 37.57 13.34 -4.91
CA ASN A 216 36.41 12.56 -4.47
C ASN A 216 36.63 11.03 -4.49
N ASN A 217 37.87 10.57 -4.26
CA ASN A 217 38.12 9.13 -4.05
C ASN A 217 38.21 8.88 -2.55
N PHE A 218 37.69 7.76 -2.12
CA PHE A 218 37.82 7.27 -0.76
C PHE A 218 39.28 6.95 -0.47
N THR A 219 39.72 7.33 0.73
CA THR A 219 41.09 7.03 1.18
C THR A 219 41.04 5.98 2.28
N ILE A 220 41.83 4.94 2.15
CA ILE A 220 41.97 3.89 3.17
C ILE A 220 43.36 4.00 3.73
N ASP A 221 43.51 4.49 4.94
CA ASP A 221 44.81 4.78 5.52
C ASP A 221 44.86 4.54 7.05
N ILE A 222 45.84 5.16 7.70
CA ILE A 222 46.07 4.98 9.13
C ILE A 222 44.95 5.58 10.00
N PHE A 223 44.17 6.53 9.49
CA PHE A 223 43.08 7.14 10.25
C PHE A 223 41.92 6.17 10.38
N ASP A 224 41.63 5.36 9.34
CA ASP A 224 40.65 4.27 9.42
C ASP A 224 41.04 3.25 10.47
N LEU A 225 42.31 2.86 10.50
CA LEU A 225 42.79 1.92 11.50
C LEU A 225 42.67 2.47 12.94
N LEU A 226 43.00 3.75 13.14
CA LEU A 226 42.85 4.38 14.44
C LEU A 226 41.40 4.51 14.87
N THR A 227 40.51 4.85 13.95
CA THR A 227 39.07 4.92 14.17
C THR A 227 38.50 3.57 14.55
N LEU A 228 38.88 2.49 13.82
CA LEU A 228 38.45 1.15 14.15
C LEU A 228 38.90 0.69 15.55
N VAL A 229 40.15 1.02 15.93
CA VAL A 229 40.65 0.74 17.29
C VAL A 229 39.90 1.52 18.33
N ASP A 230 39.55 2.77 18.06
CA ASP A 230 38.77 3.62 18.98
C ASP A 230 37.33 3.07 19.16
N ILE A 231 36.66 2.73 18.08
CA ILE A 231 35.34 2.08 18.06
C ILE A 231 35.35 0.80 18.92
N ILE A 232 36.31 -0.07 18.70
CA ILE A 232 36.43 -1.34 19.45
C ILE A 232 36.71 -1.08 20.94
N THR A 233 37.56 -0.12 21.25
CA THR A 233 37.95 0.15 22.64
C THR A 233 36.92 0.93 23.44
N SER A 234 36.17 1.82 22.77
CA SER A 234 35.09 2.58 23.38
C SER A 234 33.76 1.82 23.36
N ASN A 235 33.65 0.77 22.56
CA ASN A 235 32.42 0.07 22.24
C ASN A 235 31.32 1.02 21.69
N ASP A 236 31.74 1.94 20.82
CA ASP A 236 30.91 2.94 20.20
C ASP A 236 30.18 2.34 19.00
N ILE A 237 29.04 1.70 19.27
CA ILE A 237 28.19 1.07 18.28
C ILE A 237 27.32 2.06 17.50
N GLU A 238 27.30 3.34 17.92
CA GLU A 238 26.56 4.43 17.23
C GLU A 238 27.44 5.13 16.18
N ASN A 239 28.73 4.79 16.11
CA ASN A 239 29.62 5.34 15.09
C ASN A 239 29.37 4.66 13.75
N CYS A 240 29.20 5.45 12.69
CA CYS A 240 28.95 4.92 11.33
C CYS A 240 30.03 3.94 10.87
N GLY A 241 31.27 4.21 11.20
CA GLY A 241 32.39 3.28 10.94
C GLY A 241 32.25 1.90 11.61
N PHE A 242 31.36 1.74 12.63
CA PHE A 242 31.12 0.44 13.24
C PHE A 242 30.52 -0.55 12.25
N TYR A 243 29.55 -0.13 11.45
CA TYR A 243 28.84 -1.01 10.50
C TYR A 243 29.73 -1.53 9.40
N ILE A 244 30.72 -0.75 8.97
CA ILE A 244 31.70 -1.13 7.94
C ILE A 244 33.01 -1.65 8.53
N GLY A 245 33.10 -1.69 9.84
CA GLY A 245 34.31 -2.14 10.57
C GLY A 245 34.50 -3.64 10.63
N ASP A 246 33.55 -4.47 10.18
CA ASP A 246 33.66 -5.93 10.07
C ASP A 246 34.40 -6.31 8.76
N ILE A 247 35.70 -6.02 8.71
CA ILE A 247 36.54 -6.26 7.54
C ILE A 247 36.70 -7.74 7.22
N THR A 248 36.56 -8.59 8.24
CA THR A 248 36.68 -10.05 8.08
C THR A 248 35.36 -10.71 7.68
N ASN A 249 34.26 -9.98 7.73
CA ASN A 249 32.90 -10.46 7.43
C ASN A 249 32.48 -11.65 8.32
N ASP A 250 32.89 -11.63 9.59
CA ASP A 250 32.56 -12.69 10.55
C ASP A 250 31.38 -12.33 11.47
N GLY A 251 30.80 -11.15 11.33
CA GLY A 251 29.68 -10.60 12.08
C GLY A 251 30.11 -9.95 13.42
N LEU A 252 31.41 -9.72 13.64
CA LEU A 252 31.95 -9.14 14.86
C LEU A 252 33.01 -8.10 14.55
N VAL A 253 32.82 -6.87 14.99
CA VAL A 253 33.87 -5.83 14.91
C VAL A 253 34.85 -5.99 16.09
N ASN A 254 36.07 -6.44 15.79
CA ASN A 254 37.03 -6.80 16.83
C ASN A 254 38.51 -6.68 16.33
N VAL A 255 39.46 -7.16 17.13
CA VAL A 255 40.90 -7.05 16.81
C VAL A 255 41.30 -7.74 15.51
N PHE A 256 40.55 -8.72 15.03
CA PHE A 256 40.88 -9.39 13.76
C PHE A 256 40.61 -8.48 12.59
N ASP A 257 39.63 -7.57 12.67
CA ASP A 257 39.36 -6.56 11.66
C ASP A 257 40.47 -5.50 11.61
N VAL A 258 41.01 -5.13 12.77
CA VAL A 258 42.18 -4.24 12.84
C VAL A 258 43.41 -4.88 12.12
N ILE A 259 43.61 -6.19 12.30
CA ILE A 259 44.67 -6.91 11.62
C ILE A 259 44.43 -6.98 10.10
N ALA A 260 43.19 -7.27 9.68
CA ALA A 260 42.81 -7.32 8.27
C ALA A 260 43.01 -5.94 7.60
N LEU A 261 42.47 -4.87 8.19
CA LEU A 261 42.60 -3.51 7.70
C LEU A 261 44.07 -3.06 7.63
N SER A 262 44.88 -3.41 8.63
CA SER A 262 46.31 -3.09 8.60
C SER A 262 47.04 -3.73 7.43
N GLN A 263 46.63 -4.93 7.01
CA GLN A 263 47.18 -5.59 5.84
C GLN A 263 46.78 -4.89 4.55
N ILE A 264 45.53 -4.47 4.43
CA ILE A 264 45.03 -3.71 3.26
C ILE A 264 45.85 -2.42 3.11
N ILE A 265 45.99 -1.62 4.17
CA ILE A 265 46.78 -0.38 4.18
C ILE A 265 48.23 -0.62 3.79
N LEU A 266 48.85 -1.72 4.20
CA LEU A 266 50.26 -2.02 3.91
C LEU A 266 50.49 -2.56 2.48
N TYR A 267 49.53 -3.25 1.90
CA TYR A 267 49.67 -3.89 0.58
C TYR A 267 49.11 -3.05 -0.57
N ASN A 268 48.25 -2.05 -0.31
CA ASN A 268 47.73 -1.12 -1.32
C ASN A 268 48.60 0.12 -1.55
N ARG A 269 49.87 0.08 -1.15
CA ARG A 269 50.86 1.13 -1.40
C ARG A 269 51.61 0.92 -2.70
#